data_30ee7740def60e2201af396748301ceb
#
_entry.id   30ee7740def60e2201af396748301ceb
#
_cell.length_a   1.000
_cell.length_b   1.000
_cell.length_c   1.000
_cell.angle_alpha   90.00
_cell.angle_beta   90.00
_cell.angle_gamma   90.00
#
_symmetry.space_group_name_H-M   'P 1'
#
loop_
_entity.id
_entity.type
_entity.pdbx_description
1 polymer ?
#
loop_
_entity_poly.entity_id
_entity_poly.type
_entity_poly.pdbx_seq_one_letter_code
_entity_poly.pdbx_strand_id
1 'polypeptide(L)'
;MTNNIKNRIFSSLIWKFLERGGVQVVQFVVSIFIARILSPHDYGSVALLTIFISIATVFVQSGLSTALIQKKDVDELDTSSVFYYSLALAIIMYLILFLSAEWIADLYRMSELMPLLRVMAIMLFPGAINSLQIAILSKKLEFKKQFYSSLLAATLSGIIGISMALMDCGPWALVFQQLSYQLIVCLVLFALLKWRPQMIFSFRRTRTLLVYGLKLLVARLIDTVYHNLESLIIGKRYSAETLAYCNKGKQFPLTLIDNIDGSVQSVMLPAYSAKQDDLEAVKIMVRRTVSMSTYLVFPAMITLAAMGTPMIGLVLGDKWLAAVPYLQLFCIVSMLFPLQTASLQAINAIGRSDVFLKLMMIKRLLGIIILFSSVYVYNSPFAVVIAAIIIEIMGILVNVPYNVSLLNYNLIEQMKDITPNLLIASVVGLATYLVTLIHIHYVLIIVIQMFVSIIMYFVLSVVSKNHNLEYAKTLIFKKIE
;
A
#
# COMPACT_ATOMS: atom_id res chain seq x y z
N MET A 1 -8.22 1.83 37.32
CA MET A 1 -8.81 1.68 35.97
C MET A 1 -7.81 2.02 34.83
N THR A 2 -6.93 3.00 34.97
CA THR A 2 -6.00 3.45 33.93
C THR A 2 -4.95 2.45 33.45
N ASN A 3 -4.37 1.62 34.33
CA ASN A 3 -3.34 0.62 33.97
C ASN A 3 -3.91 -0.53 33.11
N ASN A 4 -5.15 -0.94 33.37
CA ASN A 4 -5.79 -2.03 32.62
C ASN A 4 -6.12 -1.62 31.18
N ILE A 5 -6.48 -0.35 30.96
CA ILE A 5 -6.74 0.22 29.62
C ILE A 5 -5.42 0.37 28.84
N LYS A 6 -4.34 0.86 29.48
CA LYS A 6 -3.02 0.98 28.85
C LYS A 6 -2.48 -0.37 28.38
N ASN A 7 -2.57 -1.40 29.24
CA ASN A 7 -2.13 -2.75 28.89
C ASN A 7 -2.96 -3.36 27.75
N ARG A 8 -4.27 -3.13 27.69
CA ARG A 8 -5.13 -3.57 26.59
C ARG A 8 -4.78 -2.86 25.28
N ILE A 9 -4.55 -1.55 25.31
CA ILE A 9 -4.14 -0.79 24.12
C ILE A 9 -2.78 -1.30 23.62
N PHE A 10 -1.79 -1.46 24.52
CA PHE A 10 -0.47 -1.95 24.12
C PHE A 10 -0.51 -3.36 23.53
N SER A 11 -1.23 -4.28 24.17
CA SER A 11 -1.46 -5.63 23.62
C SER A 11 -2.16 -5.57 22.25
N SER A 12 -3.15 -4.71 22.10
CA SER A 12 -3.88 -4.52 20.85
C SER A 12 -2.99 -4.01 19.72
N LEU A 13 -2.06 -3.09 20.03
CA LEU A 13 -1.07 -2.60 19.05
C LEU A 13 -0.12 -3.70 18.60
N ILE A 14 0.38 -4.54 19.53
CA ILE A 14 1.22 -5.68 19.18
C ILE A 14 0.48 -6.66 18.26
N TRP A 15 -0.76 -7.03 18.62
CA TRP A 15 -1.55 -7.93 17.78
C TRP A 15 -1.87 -7.34 16.41
N LYS A 16 -2.12 -6.03 16.33
CA LYS A 16 -2.35 -5.35 15.07
C LYS A 16 -1.08 -5.30 14.20
N PHE A 17 0.08 -5.11 14.81
CA PHE A 17 1.37 -5.17 14.11
C PHE A 17 1.66 -6.59 13.61
N LEU A 18 1.44 -7.61 14.44
CA LEU A 18 1.61 -9.01 14.04
C LEU A 18 0.62 -9.42 12.94
N GLU A 19 -0.62 -8.95 13.00
CA GLU A 19 -1.61 -9.20 11.95
C GLU A 19 -1.16 -8.59 10.63
N ARG A 20 -0.74 -7.33 10.64
CA ARG A 20 -0.33 -6.65 9.43
C ARG A 20 0.97 -7.24 8.85
N GLY A 21 2.00 -7.39 9.68
CA GLY A 21 3.30 -7.92 9.25
C GLY A 21 3.29 -9.41 8.98
N GLY A 22 2.74 -10.22 9.90
CA GLY A 22 2.76 -11.68 9.76
C GLY A 22 1.93 -12.18 8.58
N VAL A 23 0.72 -11.63 8.40
CA VAL A 23 -0.12 -11.99 7.24
C VAL A 23 0.54 -11.54 5.93
N GLN A 24 1.15 -10.35 5.91
CA GLN A 24 1.84 -9.84 4.73
C GLN A 24 3.03 -10.72 4.33
N VAL A 25 3.80 -11.24 5.29
CA VAL A 25 4.89 -12.18 5.02
C VAL A 25 4.36 -13.48 4.39
N VAL A 26 3.30 -14.08 4.96
CA VAL A 26 2.70 -15.30 4.40
C VAL A 26 2.19 -15.06 2.98
N GLN A 27 1.45 -13.97 2.76
CA GLN A 27 0.93 -13.62 1.44
C GLN A 27 2.06 -13.34 0.43
N PHE A 28 3.15 -12.71 0.87
CA PHE A 28 4.31 -12.47 0.03
C PHE A 28 4.98 -13.78 -0.40
N VAL A 29 5.21 -14.71 0.55
CA VAL A 29 5.77 -16.03 0.24
C VAL A 29 4.86 -16.79 -0.73
N VAL A 30 3.55 -16.84 -0.48
CA VAL A 30 2.57 -17.48 -1.38
C VAL A 30 2.62 -16.84 -2.77
N SER A 31 2.69 -15.49 -2.85
CA SER A 31 2.74 -14.78 -4.12
C SER A 31 3.99 -15.10 -4.94
N ILE A 32 5.11 -15.41 -4.28
CA ILE A 32 6.35 -15.86 -4.94
C ILE A 32 6.15 -17.26 -5.56
N PHE A 33 5.64 -18.21 -4.77
CA PHE A 33 5.42 -19.57 -5.26
C PHE A 33 4.46 -19.57 -6.47
N ILE A 34 3.34 -18.87 -6.37
CA ILE A 34 2.38 -18.79 -7.47
C ILE A 34 3.00 -18.06 -8.67
N ALA A 35 3.78 -17.00 -8.49
CA ALA A 35 4.44 -16.29 -9.57
C ALA A 35 5.48 -17.14 -10.31
N ARG A 36 6.13 -18.08 -9.62
CA ARG A 36 7.03 -19.05 -10.25
C ARG A 36 6.34 -20.06 -11.15
N ILE A 37 5.08 -20.37 -10.86
CA ILE A 37 4.30 -21.36 -11.62
C ILE A 37 3.56 -20.68 -12.76
N LEU A 38 2.74 -19.68 -12.46
CA LEU A 38 1.86 -19.01 -13.43
C LEU A 38 2.63 -18.08 -14.38
N SER A 39 2.05 -17.86 -15.55
CA SER A 39 2.58 -16.92 -16.54
C SER A 39 2.32 -15.44 -16.11
N PRO A 40 3.11 -14.47 -16.63
CA PRO A 40 2.82 -13.06 -16.47
C PRO A 40 1.44 -12.66 -17.02
N HIS A 41 0.97 -13.30 -18.08
CA HIS A 41 -0.36 -13.10 -18.66
C HIS A 41 -1.47 -13.42 -17.62
N ASP A 42 -1.39 -14.58 -16.96
CA ASP A 42 -2.37 -14.99 -15.93
C ASP A 42 -2.45 -13.97 -14.78
N TYR A 43 -1.28 -13.49 -14.35
CA TYR A 43 -1.21 -12.45 -13.33
C TYR A 43 -1.82 -11.13 -13.77
N GLY A 44 -1.58 -10.74 -15.02
CA GLY A 44 -2.13 -9.53 -15.61
C GLY A 44 -3.63 -9.57 -15.75
N SER A 45 -4.18 -10.70 -16.20
CA SER A 45 -5.63 -10.93 -16.31
C SER A 45 -6.33 -10.74 -14.96
N VAL A 46 -5.82 -11.36 -13.90
CA VAL A 46 -6.38 -11.20 -12.56
C VAL A 46 -6.13 -9.79 -11.99
N ALA A 47 -5.00 -9.17 -12.28
CA ALA A 47 -4.72 -7.80 -11.85
C ALA A 47 -5.72 -6.80 -12.43
N LEU A 48 -6.12 -6.94 -13.70
CA LEU A 48 -7.18 -6.15 -14.30
C LEU A 48 -8.51 -6.31 -13.55
N LEU A 49 -8.90 -7.54 -13.28
CA LEU A 49 -10.15 -7.84 -12.58
C LEU A 49 -10.16 -7.30 -11.15
N THR A 50 -9.03 -7.37 -10.46
CA THR A 50 -8.87 -6.85 -9.09
C THR A 50 -9.20 -5.36 -8.99
N ILE A 51 -8.98 -4.58 -10.06
CA ILE A 51 -9.34 -3.15 -10.07
C ILE A 51 -10.85 -2.96 -9.96
N PHE A 52 -11.63 -3.68 -10.77
CA PHE A 52 -13.10 -3.61 -10.75
C PHE A 52 -13.66 -4.09 -9.41
N ILE A 53 -13.09 -5.17 -8.88
CA ILE A 53 -13.46 -5.70 -7.55
C ILE A 53 -13.12 -4.68 -6.46
N SER A 54 -11.97 -4.01 -6.51
CA SER A 54 -11.59 -3.02 -5.51
C SER A 54 -12.56 -1.83 -5.48
N ILE A 55 -12.98 -1.34 -6.66
CA ILE A 55 -13.98 -0.28 -6.78
C ILE A 55 -15.33 -0.75 -6.20
N ALA A 56 -15.81 -1.94 -6.59
CA ALA A 56 -17.04 -2.51 -6.05
C ALA A 56 -17.00 -2.70 -4.52
N THR A 57 -15.84 -3.11 -3.99
CA THR A 57 -15.61 -3.29 -2.54
C THR A 57 -15.77 -1.96 -1.79
N VAL A 58 -15.31 -0.84 -2.36
CA VAL A 58 -15.52 0.49 -1.74
C VAL A 58 -17.00 0.81 -1.57
N PHE A 59 -17.83 0.49 -2.57
CA PHE A 59 -19.29 0.65 -2.46
C PHE A 59 -19.88 -0.27 -1.40
N VAL A 60 -19.51 -1.53 -1.37
CA VAL A 60 -20.01 -2.52 -0.40
C VAL A 60 -19.66 -2.13 1.03
N GLN A 61 -18.44 -1.64 1.26
CA GLN A 61 -18.02 -1.17 2.58
C GLN A 61 -18.68 0.16 2.94
N SER A 62 -19.00 1.02 1.97
CA SER A 62 -19.76 2.28 2.03
C SER A 62 -19.46 3.21 3.24
N GLY A 63 -18.29 3.06 3.88
CA GLY A 63 -17.92 3.80 5.09
C GLY A 63 -18.74 3.45 6.34
N LEU A 64 -19.75 2.57 6.24
CA LEU A 64 -20.63 2.18 7.35
C LEU A 64 -19.87 1.49 8.47
N SER A 65 -18.90 0.65 8.14
CA SER A 65 -18.04 -0.01 9.15
C SER A 65 -17.28 1.02 9.99
N THR A 66 -16.77 2.08 9.36
CA THR A 66 -16.09 3.18 10.06
C THR A 66 -17.06 4.01 10.89
N ALA A 67 -18.26 4.30 10.34
CA ALA A 67 -19.34 4.98 11.07
C ALA A 67 -19.78 4.20 12.32
N LEU A 68 -19.85 2.87 12.22
CA LEU A 68 -20.19 1.98 13.31
C LEU A 68 -19.13 2.02 14.44
N ILE A 69 -17.84 2.03 14.05
CA ILE A 69 -16.72 2.15 15.03
C ILE A 69 -16.82 3.47 15.78
N GLN A 70 -17.15 4.58 15.09
CA GLN A 70 -17.23 5.92 15.67
C GLN A 70 -18.45 6.11 16.57
N LYS A 71 -19.58 5.46 16.28
CA LYS A 71 -20.80 5.59 17.08
C LYS A 71 -20.53 5.09 18.51
N LYS A 72 -20.85 5.89 19.56
CA LYS A 72 -20.60 5.52 20.96
C LYS A 72 -21.38 4.28 21.38
N ASP A 73 -22.68 4.31 21.23
CA ASP A 73 -23.60 3.22 21.65
C ASP A 73 -24.11 2.50 20.43
N VAL A 74 -23.57 1.31 20.19
CA VAL A 74 -23.95 0.41 19.09
C VAL A 74 -24.71 -0.77 19.66
N ASP A 75 -25.93 -0.95 19.19
CA ASP A 75 -26.79 -2.06 19.55
C ASP A 75 -26.89 -3.13 18.43
N GLU A 76 -27.65 -4.18 18.70
CA GLU A 76 -27.86 -5.27 17.75
C GLU A 76 -28.66 -4.84 16.51
N LEU A 77 -29.53 -3.84 16.67
CA LEU A 77 -30.29 -3.28 15.56
C LEU A 77 -29.37 -2.50 14.59
N ASP A 78 -28.39 -1.74 15.11
CA ASP A 78 -27.43 -1.05 14.27
C ASP A 78 -26.56 -2.04 13.47
N THR A 79 -26.00 -3.05 14.15
CA THR A 79 -25.11 -4.04 13.51
C THR A 79 -25.87 -4.90 12.50
N SER A 80 -27.10 -5.34 12.82
CA SER A 80 -27.93 -6.11 11.89
C SER A 80 -28.37 -5.26 10.69
N SER A 81 -28.72 -3.99 10.91
CA SER A 81 -29.11 -3.08 9.83
C SER A 81 -27.94 -2.81 8.88
N VAL A 82 -26.72 -2.60 9.40
CA VAL A 82 -25.51 -2.45 8.58
C VAL A 82 -25.19 -3.73 7.81
N PHE A 83 -25.37 -4.90 8.43
CA PHE A 83 -25.19 -6.20 7.77
C PHE A 83 -26.08 -6.34 6.54
N TYR A 84 -27.40 -6.19 6.71
CA TYR A 84 -28.34 -6.33 5.59
C TYR A 84 -28.13 -5.29 4.51
N TYR A 85 -27.81 -4.06 4.88
CA TYR A 85 -27.51 -3.00 3.92
C TYR A 85 -26.23 -3.32 3.10
N SER A 86 -25.15 -3.73 3.77
CA SER A 86 -23.90 -4.09 3.09
C SER A 86 -24.09 -5.32 2.19
N LEU A 87 -24.89 -6.29 2.62
CA LEU A 87 -25.24 -7.47 1.81
C LEU A 87 -26.07 -7.08 0.58
N ALA A 88 -27.05 -6.19 0.74
CA ALA A 88 -27.82 -5.67 -0.40
C ALA A 88 -26.95 -4.94 -1.41
N LEU A 89 -26.00 -4.11 -0.93
CA LEU A 89 -25.02 -3.48 -1.81
C LEU A 89 -24.08 -4.50 -2.48
N ALA A 90 -23.69 -5.58 -1.78
CA ALA A 90 -22.90 -6.65 -2.38
C ALA A 90 -23.65 -7.35 -3.51
N ILE A 91 -24.98 -7.60 -3.35
CA ILE A 91 -25.82 -8.15 -4.39
C ILE A 91 -25.89 -7.19 -5.59
N ILE A 92 -26.13 -5.91 -5.37
CA ILE A 92 -26.22 -4.91 -6.44
C ILE A 92 -24.88 -4.83 -7.19
N MET A 93 -23.76 -4.71 -6.48
CA MET A 93 -22.43 -4.64 -7.10
C MET A 93 -22.06 -5.94 -7.83
N TYR A 94 -22.42 -7.09 -7.28
CA TYR A 94 -22.27 -8.37 -7.95
C TYR A 94 -23.03 -8.42 -9.28
N LEU A 95 -24.32 -8.03 -9.27
CA LEU A 95 -25.13 -8.00 -10.49
C LEU A 95 -24.56 -7.02 -11.53
N ILE A 96 -24.11 -5.83 -11.10
CA ILE A 96 -23.47 -4.87 -11.99
C ILE A 96 -22.22 -5.49 -12.64
N LEU A 97 -21.34 -6.09 -11.85
CA LEU A 97 -20.12 -6.72 -12.38
C LEU A 97 -20.42 -7.95 -13.23
N PHE A 98 -21.42 -8.77 -12.85
CA PHE A 98 -21.83 -9.94 -13.59
C PHE A 98 -22.36 -9.59 -14.99
N LEU A 99 -23.20 -8.56 -15.07
CA LEU A 99 -23.78 -8.08 -16.33
C LEU A 99 -22.76 -7.32 -17.20
N SER A 100 -21.86 -6.55 -16.56
CA SER A 100 -20.82 -5.82 -17.27
C SER A 100 -19.59 -6.68 -17.65
N ALA A 101 -19.53 -7.94 -17.20
CA ALA A 101 -18.37 -8.80 -17.41
C ALA A 101 -18.05 -9.05 -18.90
N GLU A 102 -19.07 -9.20 -19.73
CA GLU A 102 -18.91 -9.36 -21.18
C GLU A 102 -18.36 -8.07 -21.81
N TRP A 103 -18.94 -6.92 -21.49
CA TRP A 103 -18.46 -5.63 -21.95
C TRP A 103 -17.01 -5.33 -21.50
N ILE A 104 -16.66 -5.72 -20.28
CA ILE A 104 -15.28 -5.58 -19.78
C ILE A 104 -14.33 -6.50 -20.55
N ALA A 105 -14.73 -7.75 -20.81
CA ALA A 105 -13.94 -8.70 -21.60
C ALA A 105 -13.69 -8.18 -23.03
N ASP A 106 -14.72 -7.65 -23.68
CA ASP A 106 -14.63 -7.03 -25.00
C ASP A 106 -13.77 -5.76 -24.99
N LEU A 107 -13.91 -4.92 -23.95
CA LEU A 107 -13.10 -3.72 -23.77
C LEU A 107 -11.61 -4.03 -23.78
N TYR A 108 -11.19 -5.11 -23.12
CA TYR A 108 -9.79 -5.55 -23.05
C TYR A 108 -9.43 -6.57 -24.15
N ARG A 109 -10.39 -7.02 -24.97
CA ARG A 109 -10.23 -8.06 -26.00
C ARG A 109 -9.71 -9.38 -25.44
N MET A 110 -10.18 -9.75 -24.27
CA MET A 110 -9.77 -10.93 -23.51
C MET A 110 -11.03 -11.67 -23.02
N SER A 111 -11.51 -12.64 -23.79
CA SER A 111 -12.76 -13.39 -23.48
C SER A 111 -12.67 -14.14 -22.13
N GLU A 112 -11.49 -14.53 -21.70
CA GLU A 112 -11.26 -15.21 -20.43
C GLU A 112 -11.60 -14.35 -19.21
N LEU A 113 -11.59 -13.01 -19.31
CA LEU A 113 -11.92 -12.12 -18.22
C LEU A 113 -13.39 -12.27 -17.77
N MET A 114 -14.29 -12.59 -18.68
CA MET A 114 -15.73 -12.71 -18.38
C MET A 114 -16.01 -13.76 -17.29
N PRO A 115 -15.65 -15.05 -17.47
CA PRO A 115 -15.90 -16.05 -16.43
C PRO A 115 -15.11 -15.80 -15.16
N LEU A 116 -13.86 -15.33 -15.28
CA LEU A 116 -13.04 -15.00 -14.12
C LEU A 116 -13.67 -13.89 -13.26
N LEU A 117 -14.16 -12.79 -13.88
CA LEU A 117 -14.79 -11.69 -13.17
C LEU A 117 -16.09 -12.12 -12.48
N ARG A 118 -16.92 -12.92 -13.15
CA ARG A 118 -18.18 -13.42 -12.57
C ARG A 118 -17.95 -14.25 -11.31
N VAL A 119 -16.92 -15.11 -11.32
CA VAL A 119 -16.57 -15.91 -10.13
C VAL A 119 -15.86 -15.06 -9.09
N MET A 120 -14.93 -14.20 -9.49
CA MET A 120 -14.21 -13.34 -8.55
C MET A 120 -15.13 -12.36 -7.82
N ALA A 121 -16.19 -11.86 -8.48
CA ALA A 121 -17.16 -10.96 -7.87
C ALA A 121 -17.92 -11.60 -6.70
N ILE A 122 -17.98 -12.93 -6.58
CA ILE A 122 -18.58 -13.65 -5.44
C ILE A 122 -17.90 -13.23 -4.12
N MET A 123 -16.62 -12.81 -4.16
CA MET A 123 -15.91 -12.37 -2.96
C MET A 123 -16.51 -11.11 -2.31
N LEU A 124 -17.38 -10.37 -3.00
CA LEU A 124 -18.06 -9.22 -2.43
C LEU A 124 -18.99 -9.61 -1.27
N PHE A 125 -19.59 -10.81 -1.29
CA PHE A 125 -20.46 -11.29 -0.22
C PHE A 125 -19.71 -11.54 1.09
N PRO A 126 -18.69 -12.41 1.14
CA PRO A 126 -17.89 -12.56 2.34
C PRO A 126 -17.17 -11.27 2.71
N GLY A 127 -16.79 -10.43 1.73
CA GLY A 127 -16.19 -9.12 1.97
C GLY A 127 -17.11 -8.16 2.73
N ALA A 128 -18.41 -8.13 2.41
CA ALA A 128 -19.42 -7.36 3.14
C ALA A 128 -19.51 -7.80 4.61
N ILE A 129 -19.55 -9.10 4.84
CA ILE A 129 -19.63 -9.70 6.18
C ILE A 129 -18.34 -9.41 6.97
N ASN A 130 -17.19 -9.67 6.37
CA ASN A 130 -15.87 -9.42 6.99
C ASN A 130 -15.71 -7.97 7.44
N SER A 131 -16.16 -7.02 6.62
CA SER A 131 -16.09 -5.59 6.93
C SER A 131 -16.78 -5.25 8.25
N LEU A 132 -17.97 -5.82 8.49
CA LEU A 132 -18.72 -5.64 9.73
C LEU A 132 -18.07 -6.38 10.91
N GLN A 133 -17.65 -7.63 10.72
CA GLN A 133 -16.99 -8.42 11.75
C GLN A 133 -15.71 -7.74 12.24
N ILE A 134 -14.91 -7.21 11.32
CA ILE A 134 -13.69 -6.43 11.63
C ILE A 134 -14.05 -5.14 12.37
N ALA A 135 -15.14 -4.46 12.01
CA ALA A 135 -15.58 -3.26 12.72
C ALA A 135 -15.95 -3.57 14.18
N ILE A 136 -16.67 -4.67 14.42
CA ILE A 136 -17.02 -5.13 15.77
C ILE A 136 -15.76 -5.45 16.59
N LEU A 137 -14.80 -6.18 16.02
CA LEU A 137 -13.53 -6.51 16.68
C LEU A 137 -12.70 -5.27 16.98
N SER A 138 -12.61 -4.33 16.03
CA SER A 138 -11.87 -3.08 16.18
C SER A 138 -12.45 -2.23 17.31
N LYS A 139 -13.79 -2.14 17.41
CA LYS A 139 -14.46 -1.44 18.48
C LYS A 139 -14.19 -2.05 19.86
N LYS A 140 -14.08 -3.38 19.91
CA LYS A 140 -13.75 -4.12 21.15
C LYS A 140 -12.25 -4.23 21.44
N LEU A 141 -11.38 -3.73 20.54
CA LEU A 141 -9.92 -3.89 20.60
C LEU A 141 -9.46 -5.35 20.64
N GLU A 142 -10.22 -6.26 19.99
CA GLU A 142 -9.94 -7.70 19.96
C GLU A 142 -9.13 -8.12 18.72
N PHE A 143 -8.01 -7.42 18.45
CA PHE A 143 -7.17 -7.67 17.28
C PHE A 143 -6.51 -9.05 17.24
N LYS A 144 -6.39 -9.72 18.38
CA LYS A 144 -5.91 -11.11 18.47
C LYS A 144 -6.76 -12.05 17.62
N LYS A 145 -8.10 -11.93 17.67
CA LYS A 145 -9.01 -12.76 16.88
C LYS A 145 -8.86 -12.45 15.37
N GLN A 146 -8.66 -11.16 15.03
CA GLN A 146 -8.41 -10.76 13.66
C GLN A 146 -7.11 -11.35 13.13
N PHE A 147 -6.02 -11.33 13.92
CA PHE A 147 -4.74 -11.93 13.55
C PHE A 147 -4.87 -13.41 13.23
N TYR A 148 -5.48 -14.22 14.12
CA TYR A 148 -5.63 -15.65 13.87
C TYR A 148 -6.49 -15.95 12.66
N SER A 149 -7.59 -15.22 12.45
CA SER A 149 -8.44 -15.42 11.27
C SER A 149 -7.71 -15.09 9.98
N SER A 150 -7.00 -13.96 9.93
CA SER A 150 -6.26 -13.52 8.74
C SER A 150 -5.06 -14.42 8.45
N LEU A 151 -4.34 -14.87 9.49
CA LEU A 151 -3.19 -15.78 9.34
C LEU A 151 -3.63 -17.14 8.81
N LEU A 152 -4.66 -17.73 9.43
CA LEU A 152 -5.21 -19.02 8.99
C LEU A 152 -5.74 -18.92 7.55
N ALA A 153 -6.45 -17.83 7.24
CA ALA A 153 -6.95 -17.59 5.90
C ALA A 153 -5.81 -17.43 4.87
N ALA A 154 -4.74 -16.69 5.21
CA ALA A 154 -3.60 -16.52 4.31
C ALA A 154 -2.88 -17.85 4.03
N THR A 155 -2.72 -18.68 5.06
CA THR A 155 -2.08 -19.98 4.92
C THR A 155 -2.92 -20.95 4.10
N LEU A 156 -4.20 -21.12 4.44
CA LEU A 156 -5.07 -22.09 3.74
C LEU A 156 -5.38 -21.63 2.30
N SER A 157 -5.65 -20.35 2.09
CA SER A 157 -5.85 -19.82 0.74
C SER A 157 -4.58 -19.90 -0.10
N GLY A 158 -3.41 -19.73 0.55
CA GLY A 158 -2.12 -19.92 -0.11
C GLY A 158 -1.93 -21.36 -0.58
N ILE A 159 -2.26 -22.36 0.25
CA ILE A 159 -2.22 -23.77 -0.13
C ILE A 159 -3.17 -24.04 -1.31
N ILE A 160 -4.41 -23.53 -1.25
CA ILE A 160 -5.38 -23.66 -2.36
C ILE A 160 -4.83 -23.07 -3.65
N GLY A 161 -4.33 -21.83 -3.59
CA GLY A 161 -3.77 -21.15 -4.76
C GLY A 161 -2.57 -21.87 -5.37
N ILE A 162 -1.62 -22.32 -4.53
CA ILE A 162 -0.44 -23.08 -4.99
C ILE A 162 -0.86 -24.43 -5.59
N SER A 163 -1.77 -25.17 -4.94
CA SER A 163 -2.26 -26.45 -5.46
C SER A 163 -2.93 -26.27 -6.82
N MET A 164 -3.79 -25.26 -7.00
CA MET A 164 -4.43 -25.00 -8.29
C MET A 164 -3.42 -24.54 -9.36
N ALA A 165 -2.41 -23.76 -8.97
CA ALA A 165 -1.35 -23.38 -9.88
C ALA A 165 -0.54 -24.60 -10.36
N LEU A 166 -0.24 -25.55 -9.46
CA LEU A 166 0.43 -26.82 -9.81
C LEU A 166 -0.43 -27.74 -10.67
N MET A 167 -1.75 -27.60 -10.63
CA MET A 167 -2.71 -28.32 -11.48
C MET A 167 -2.95 -27.62 -12.84
N ASP A 168 -2.10 -26.64 -13.21
CA ASP A 168 -2.18 -25.86 -14.44
C ASP A 168 -3.54 -25.16 -14.66
N CYS A 169 -4.21 -24.75 -13.56
CA CYS A 169 -5.48 -24.03 -13.65
C CYS A 169 -5.33 -22.56 -14.11
N GLY A 170 -4.13 -22.09 -14.44
CA GLY A 170 -3.87 -20.75 -14.93
C GLY A 170 -4.38 -19.65 -13.99
N PRO A 171 -5.05 -18.59 -14.50
CA PRO A 171 -5.51 -17.46 -13.70
C PRO A 171 -6.53 -17.84 -12.61
N TRP A 172 -7.21 -18.99 -12.75
CA TRP A 172 -8.14 -19.49 -11.73
C TRP A 172 -7.48 -19.73 -10.38
N ALA A 173 -6.20 -20.08 -10.35
CA ALA A 173 -5.44 -20.26 -9.11
C ALA A 173 -5.44 -18.98 -8.25
N LEU A 174 -5.26 -17.80 -8.88
CA LEU A 174 -5.30 -16.52 -8.19
C LEU A 174 -6.73 -16.11 -7.78
N VAL A 175 -7.72 -16.40 -8.62
CA VAL A 175 -9.14 -16.12 -8.31
C VAL A 175 -9.59 -16.92 -7.10
N PHE A 176 -9.35 -18.23 -7.09
CA PHE A 176 -9.73 -19.08 -5.96
C PHE A 176 -8.90 -18.83 -4.71
N GLN A 177 -7.63 -18.44 -4.84
CA GLN A 177 -6.82 -17.98 -3.70
C GLN A 177 -7.47 -16.77 -3.02
N GLN A 178 -7.86 -15.74 -3.79
CA GLN A 178 -8.46 -14.52 -3.22
C GLN A 178 -9.87 -14.79 -2.66
N LEU A 179 -10.68 -15.57 -3.37
CA LEU A 179 -12.02 -15.95 -2.93
C LEU A 179 -11.97 -16.78 -1.64
N SER A 180 -11.12 -17.81 -1.58
CA SER A 180 -10.97 -18.64 -0.40
C SER A 180 -10.43 -17.85 0.80
N TYR A 181 -9.50 -16.90 0.59
CA TYR A 181 -9.05 -16.00 1.65
C TYR A 181 -10.23 -15.27 2.31
N GLN A 182 -11.08 -14.62 1.51
CA GLN A 182 -12.24 -13.89 2.01
C GLN A 182 -13.26 -14.80 2.71
N LEU A 183 -13.50 -15.99 2.15
CA LEU A 183 -14.42 -16.99 2.74
C LEU A 183 -13.88 -17.51 4.07
N ILE A 184 -12.60 -17.88 4.15
CA ILE A 184 -12.00 -18.43 5.38
C ILE A 184 -11.99 -17.36 6.47
N VAL A 185 -11.63 -16.09 6.18
CA VAL A 185 -11.75 -15.00 7.15
C VAL A 185 -13.17 -14.91 7.69
N CYS A 186 -14.17 -14.92 6.79
CA CYS A 186 -15.58 -14.86 7.15
C CYS A 186 -15.98 -16.00 8.08
N LEU A 187 -15.67 -17.23 7.72
CA LEU A 187 -16.05 -18.43 8.48
C LEU A 187 -15.36 -18.47 9.85
N VAL A 188 -14.06 -18.18 9.91
CA VAL A 188 -13.29 -18.16 11.16
C VAL A 188 -13.80 -17.05 12.09
N LEU A 189 -14.07 -15.87 11.54
CA LEU A 189 -14.64 -14.79 12.36
C LEU A 189 -16.07 -15.10 12.81
N PHE A 190 -16.90 -15.78 12.00
CA PHE A 190 -18.18 -16.29 12.46
C PHE A 190 -18.04 -17.29 13.63
N ALA A 191 -17.04 -18.14 13.60
CA ALA A 191 -16.79 -19.07 14.70
C ALA A 191 -16.27 -18.37 15.98
N LEU A 192 -15.42 -17.35 15.83
CA LEU A 192 -14.79 -16.64 16.96
C LEU A 192 -15.66 -15.53 17.57
N LEU A 193 -16.57 -14.96 16.79
CA LEU A 193 -17.50 -13.92 17.24
C LEU A 193 -18.80 -14.56 17.73
N LYS A 194 -19.26 -14.17 18.91
CA LYS A 194 -20.58 -14.55 19.42
C LYS A 194 -21.73 -13.81 18.73
N TRP A 195 -21.42 -12.76 17.97
CA TRP A 195 -22.42 -11.97 17.26
C TRP A 195 -23.01 -12.76 16.08
N ARG A 196 -24.32 -12.66 15.95
CA ARG A 196 -25.09 -13.19 14.80
C ARG A 196 -26.06 -12.13 14.32
N PRO A 197 -26.28 -11.98 12.99
CA PRO A 197 -27.27 -11.06 12.49
C PRO A 197 -28.68 -11.50 12.93
N GLN A 198 -29.41 -10.56 13.52
CA GLN A 198 -30.82 -10.75 13.83
C GLN A 198 -31.66 -10.30 12.63
N MET A 199 -32.85 -10.88 12.46
CA MET A 199 -33.78 -10.48 11.39
C MET A 199 -34.52 -9.16 11.73
N ILE A 200 -33.73 -8.14 12.05
CA ILE A 200 -34.21 -6.79 12.38
C ILE A 200 -33.50 -5.78 11.48
N PHE A 201 -34.24 -4.83 10.95
CA PHE A 201 -33.69 -3.79 10.08
C PHE A 201 -34.36 -2.45 10.36
N SER A 202 -33.56 -1.38 10.43
CA SER A 202 -34.05 -0.01 10.58
C SER A 202 -33.41 0.93 9.56
N PHE A 203 -34.19 1.29 8.55
CA PHE A 203 -33.75 2.24 7.53
C PHE A 203 -33.36 3.61 8.13
N ARG A 204 -34.09 4.07 9.16
CA ARG A 204 -33.83 5.36 9.83
C ARG A 204 -32.42 5.38 10.45
N ARG A 205 -32.01 4.30 11.13
CA ARG A 205 -30.68 4.21 11.76
C ARG A 205 -29.57 4.08 10.72
N THR A 206 -29.81 3.24 9.69
CA THR A 206 -28.86 3.10 8.57
C THR A 206 -28.66 4.43 7.85
N ARG A 207 -29.72 5.21 7.60
CA ARG A 207 -29.62 6.54 6.98
C ARG A 207 -28.74 7.50 7.78
N THR A 208 -28.81 7.49 9.10
CA THR A 208 -27.96 8.33 9.95
C THR A 208 -26.48 7.96 9.80
N LEU A 209 -26.17 6.67 9.77
CA LEU A 209 -24.81 6.18 9.54
C LEU A 209 -24.35 6.44 8.10
N LEU A 210 -25.26 6.34 7.12
CA LEU A 210 -24.98 6.60 5.70
C LEU A 210 -24.55 8.05 5.43
N VAL A 211 -25.18 9.04 6.06
CA VAL A 211 -24.82 10.46 5.86
C VAL A 211 -23.32 10.69 6.18
N TYR A 212 -22.83 10.05 7.23
CA TYR A 212 -21.40 10.08 7.54
C TYR A 212 -20.60 9.17 6.58
N GLY A 213 -21.10 7.96 6.34
CA GLY A 213 -20.46 6.96 5.48
C GLY A 213 -20.30 7.40 4.03
N LEU A 214 -21.27 8.14 3.46
CA LEU A 214 -21.21 8.63 2.07
C LEU A 214 -20.04 9.58 1.82
N LYS A 215 -19.73 10.46 2.79
CA LYS A 215 -18.55 11.35 2.67
C LYS A 215 -17.25 10.53 2.60
N LEU A 216 -17.13 9.50 3.42
CA LEU A 216 -16.00 8.59 3.41
C LEU A 216 -15.97 7.71 2.17
N LEU A 217 -17.14 7.26 1.68
CA LEU A 217 -17.26 6.50 0.45
C LEU A 217 -16.73 7.29 -0.74
N VAL A 218 -17.19 8.54 -0.93
CA VAL A 218 -16.74 9.38 -2.04
C VAL A 218 -15.23 9.62 -1.98
N ALA A 219 -14.70 9.94 -0.79
CA ALA A 219 -13.26 10.13 -0.61
C ALA A 219 -12.47 8.87 -0.97
N ARG A 220 -12.88 7.70 -0.47
CA ARG A 220 -12.24 6.41 -0.77
C ARG A 220 -12.40 6.00 -2.24
N LEU A 221 -13.54 6.29 -2.85
CA LEU A 221 -13.78 5.99 -4.27
C LEU A 221 -12.83 6.78 -5.17
N ILE A 222 -12.72 8.09 -4.94
CA ILE A 222 -11.77 8.95 -5.67
C ILE A 222 -10.36 8.42 -5.50
N ASP A 223 -9.97 8.07 -4.29
CA ASP A 223 -8.65 7.54 -3.98
C ASP A 223 -8.40 6.19 -4.66
N THR A 224 -9.35 5.26 -4.57
CA THR A 224 -9.25 3.93 -5.20
C THR A 224 -9.17 4.04 -6.73
N VAL A 225 -10.00 4.88 -7.34
CA VAL A 225 -9.96 5.08 -8.80
C VAL A 225 -8.63 5.70 -9.21
N TYR A 226 -8.15 6.71 -8.49
CA TYR A 226 -6.87 7.35 -8.79
C TYR A 226 -5.70 6.37 -8.70
N HIS A 227 -5.61 5.58 -7.62
CA HIS A 227 -4.53 4.60 -7.43
C HIS A 227 -4.54 3.46 -8.47
N ASN A 228 -5.71 3.14 -9.02
CA ASN A 228 -5.84 2.11 -10.05
C ASN A 228 -5.77 2.66 -11.48
N LEU A 229 -5.77 4.00 -11.66
CA LEU A 229 -5.82 4.63 -12.98
C LEU A 229 -4.63 4.23 -13.86
N GLU A 230 -3.43 4.22 -13.30
CA GLU A 230 -2.21 3.73 -13.96
C GLU A 230 -2.38 2.30 -14.49
N SER A 231 -2.88 1.41 -13.66
CA SER A 231 -3.09 0.00 -14.01
C SER A 231 -4.17 -0.19 -15.07
N LEU A 232 -5.26 0.59 -15.00
CA LEU A 232 -6.31 0.59 -16.03
C LEU A 232 -5.77 1.02 -17.39
N ILE A 233 -4.95 2.07 -17.42
CA ILE A 233 -4.35 2.60 -18.64
C ILE A 233 -3.36 1.60 -19.23
N ILE A 234 -2.46 1.05 -18.40
CA ILE A 234 -1.48 0.06 -18.87
C ILE A 234 -2.18 -1.17 -19.44
N GLY A 235 -3.15 -1.72 -18.74
CA GLY A 235 -3.88 -2.90 -19.17
C GLY A 235 -4.69 -2.67 -20.45
N LYS A 236 -5.25 -1.47 -20.64
CA LYS A 236 -6.05 -1.14 -21.85
C LYS A 236 -5.19 -0.81 -23.05
N ARG A 237 -4.10 -0.08 -22.86
CA ARG A 237 -3.29 0.48 -23.95
C ARG A 237 -2.22 -0.50 -24.44
N TYR A 238 -1.70 -1.34 -23.55
CA TYR A 238 -0.58 -2.24 -23.85
C TYR A 238 -1.03 -3.71 -23.76
N SER A 239 -0.74 -4.40 -22.65
CA SER A 239 -1.14 -5.79 -22.47
C SER A 239 -1.29 -6.16 -20.99
N ALA A 240 -1.98 -7.28 -20.73
CA ALA A 240 -2.06 -7.87 -19.38
C ALA A 240 -0.68 -8.24 -18.83
N GLU A 241 0.20 -8.79 -19.69
CA GLU A 241 1.58 -9.13 -19.29
C GLU A 241 2.36 -7.89 -18.86
N THR A 242 2.27 -6.80 -19.64
CA THR A 242 2.90 -5.52 -19.28
C THR A 242 2.40 -5.01 -17.94
N LEU A 243 1.10 -5.12 -17.68
CA LEU A 243 0.51 -4.77 -16.39
C LEU A 243 1.07 -5.66 -15.27
N ALA A 244 1.22 -6.97 -15.52
CA ALA A 244 1.81 -7.88 -14.54
C ALA A 244 3.26 -7.51 -14.20
N TYR A 245 4.09 -7.22 -15.21
CA TYR A 245 5.46 -6.78 -15.01
C TYR A 245 5.54 -5.46 -14.22
N CYS A 246 4.70 -4.50 -14.57
CA CYS A 246 4.60 -3.22 -13.86
C CYS A 246 4.20 -3.45 -12.38
N ASN A 247 3.15 -4.22 -12.13
CA ASN A 247 2.67 -4.49 -10.76
C ASN A 247 3.69 -5.26 -9.92
N LYS A 248 4.39 -6.25 -10.51
CA LYS A 248 5.44 -6.99 -9.81
C LYS A 248 6.67 -6.12 -9.55
N GLY A 249 7.08 -5.30 -10.49
CA GLY A 249 8.16 -4.33 -10.29
C GLY A 249 7.82 -3.32 -9.19
N LYS A 250 6.59 -2.82 -9.17
CA LYS A 250 6.08 -1.88 -8.17
C LYS A 250 5.97 -2.48 -6.76
N GLN A 251 5.68 -3.77 -6.65
CA GLN A 251 5.37 -4.44 -5.37
C GLN A 251 6.50 -4.33 -4.35
N PHE A 252 7.75 -4.55 -4.75
CA PHE A 252 8.90 -4.56 -3.84
C PHE A 252 9.23 -3.19 -3.26
N PRO A 253 9.43 -2.12 -4.08
CA PRO A 253 9.70 -0.79 -3.57
C PRO A 253 8.57 -0.26 -2.67
N LEU A 254 7.30 -0.43 -3.08
CA LEU A 254 6.17 0.06 -2.31
C LEU A 254 6.02 -0.68 -0.97
N THR A 255 6.22 -1.99 -0.94
CA THR A 255 6.15 -2.74 0.33
C THR A 255 7.19 -2.21 1.34
N LEU A 256 8.39 -1.87 0.89
CA LEU A 256 9.42 -1.31 1.76
C LEU A 256 9.08 0.10 2.23
N ILE A 257 8.70 0.99 1.29
CA ILE A 257 8.43 2.38 1.65
C ILE A 257 7.18 2.53 2.51
N ASP A 258 6.12 1.79 2.26
CA ASP A 258 4.88 1.84 3.05
C ASP A 258 5.11 1.48 4.52
N ASN A 259 6.01 0.54 4.81
CA ASN A 259 6.37 0.18 6.17
C ASN A 259 7.22 1.26 6.86
N ILE A 260 8.19 1.85 6.15
CA ILE A 260 9.05 2.92 6.68
C ILE A 260 8.21 4.18 6.89
N ASP A 261 7.51 4.62 5.86
CA ASP A 261 6.74 5.86 5.85
C ASP A 261 5.56 5.81 6.83
N GLY A 262 4.83 4.70 6.88
CA GLY A 262 3.76 4.49 7.86
C GLY A 262 4.26 4.53 9.31
N SER A 263 5.48 4.03 9.58
CA SER A 263 6.11 4.12 10.89
C SER A 263 6.46 5.58 11.23
N VAL A 264 7.05 6.30 10.29
CA VAL A 264 7.41 7.72 10.45
C VAL A 264 6.15 8.56 10.69
N GLN A 265 5.10 8.39 9.87
CA GLN A 265 3.85 9.13 10.02
C GLN A 265 3.20 8.94 11.38
N SER A 266 3.17 7.71 11.90
CA SER A 266 2.54 7.38 13.17
C SER A 266 3.18 8.08 14.38
N VAL A 267 4.48 8.39 14.29
CA VAL A 267 5.25 9.07 15.35
C VAL A 267 5.29 10.59 15.13
N MET A 268 5.42 11.02 13.88
CA MET A 268 5.67 12.45 13.59
C MET A 268 4.41 13.30 13.71
N LEU A 269 3.22 12.79 13.35
CA LEU A 269 2.00 13.57 13.47
C LEU A 269 1.72 14.01 14.93
N PRO A 270 1.73 13.13 15.95
CA PRO A 270 1.60 13.55 17.35
C PRO A 270 2.73 14.48 17.81
N ALA A 271 3.98 14.21 17.35
CA ALA A 271 5.13 15.02 17.74
C ALA A 271 5.04 16.46 17.20
N TYR A 272 4.66 16.63 15.94
CA TYR A 272 4.43 17.95 15.34
C TYR A 272 3.25 18.66 16.01
N SER A 273 2.14 17.95 16.29
CA SER A 273 0.96 18.53 16.96
C SER A 273 1.25 19.00 18.37
N ALA A 274 2.15 18.32 19.09
CA ALA A 274 2.57 18.75 20.44
C ALA A 274 3.37 20.07 20.43
N LYS A 275 3.85 20.52 19.27
CA LYS A 275 4.62 21.76 19.07
C LYS A 275 3.99 22.69 18.04
N GLN A 276 2.70 22.52 17.74
CA GLN A 276 2.00 23.26 16.67
C GLN A 276 2.04 24.79 16.82
N ASP A 277 2.21 25.31 18.05
CA ASP A 277 2.28 26.74 18.35
C ASP A 277 3.70 27.31 18.15
N ASP A 278 4.73 26.45 17.98
CA ASP A 278 6.12 26.83 17.75
C ASP A 278 6.53 26.33 16.35
N LEU A 279 6.28 27.16 15.34
CA LEU A 279 6.53 26.80 13.93
C LEU A 279 8.01 26.57 13.63
N GLU A 280 8.92 27.23 14.35
CA GLU A 280 10.36 26.99 14.18
C GLU A 280 10.77 25.61 14.72
N ALA A 281 10.23 25.18 15.86
CA ALA A 281 10.42 23.84 16.36
C ALA A 281 9.84 22.81 15.39
N VAL A 282 8.65 23.05 14.82
CA VAL A 282 8.07 22.16 13.80
C VAL A 282 8.94 22.09 12.57
N LYS A 283 9.47 23.22 12.06
CA LYS A 283 10.42 23.25 10.94
C LYS A 283 11.64 22.36 11.20
N ILE A 284 12.30 22.53 12.35
CA ILE A 284 13.47 21.73 12.75
C ILE A 284 13.12 20.24 12.76
N MET A 285 11.96 19.89 13.31
CA MET A 285 11.47 18.50 13.34
C MET A 285 11.21 17.96 11.93
N VAL A 286 10.60 18.74 11.03
CA VAL A 286 10.35 18.35 9.63
C VAL A 286 11.66 18.09 8.90
N ARG A 287 12.63 19.03 8.98
CA ARG A 287 13.96 18.89 8.39
C ARG A 287 14.65 17.60 8.86
N ARG A 288 14.56 17.35 10.16
CA ARG A 288 15.14 16.14 10.76
C ARG A 288 14.44 14.86 10.27
N THR A 289 13.10 14.89 10.17
CA THR A 289 12.32 13.77 9.64
C THR A 289 12.69 13.49 8.18
N VAL A 290 12.76 14.51 7.32
CA VAL A 290 13.17 14.38 5.93
C VAL A 290 14.56 13.78 5.84
N SER A 291 15.53 14.34 6.58
CA SER A 291 16.93 13.89 6.55
C SER A 291 17.08 12.44 7.05
N MET A 292 16.42 12.05 8.16
CA MET A 292 16.48 10.69 8.69
C MET A 292 15.73 9.68 7.82
N SER A 293 14.57 10.04 7.27
CA SER A 293 13.81 9.15 6.39
C SER A 293 14.59 8.90 5.09
N THR A 294 15.17 9.94 4.48
CA THR A 294 16.00 9.79 3.28
C THR A 294 17.30 9.04 3.55
N TYR A 295 17.89 9.17 4.75
CA TYR A 295 19.05 8.39 5.19
C TYR A 295 18.78 6.88 5.19
N LEU A 296 17.54 6.44 5.45
CA LEU A 296 17.13 5.03 5.41
C LEU A 296 16.64 4.62 4.03
N VAL A 297 15.79 5.45 3.40
CA VAL A 297 15.10 5.09 2.16
C VAL A 297 16.02 5.11 0.94
N PHE A 298 16.90 6.11 0.80
CA PHE A 298 17.76 6.23 -0.39
C PHE A 298 18.68 5.02 -0.57
N PRO A 299 19.48 4.60 0.42
CA PRO A 299 20.30 3.41 0.23
C PRO A 299 19.47 2.14 0.02
N ALA A 300 18.34 1.99 0.68
CA ALA A 300 17.47 0.83 0.51
C ALA A 300 16.93 0.75 -0.93
N MET A 301 16.42 1.85 -1.49
CA MET A 301 15.85 1.89 -2.85
C MET A 301 16.93 1.78 -3.92
N ILE A 302 18.07 2.46 -3.77
CA ILE A 302 19.17 2.39 -4.75
C ILE A 302 19.80 1.00 -4.75
N THR A 303 20.00 0.39 -3.58
CA THR A 303 20.47 -1.00 -3.47
C THR A 303 19.47 -1.97 -4.10
N LEU A 304 18.17 -1.82 -3.82
CA LEU A 304 17.12 -2.63 -4.41
C LEU A 304 17.10 -2.50 -5.94
N ALA A 305 17.27 -1.29 -6.47
CA ALA A 305 17.35 -1.04 -7.90
C ALA A 305 18.58 -1.71 -8.54
N ALA A 306 19.73 -1.65 -7.87
CA ALA A 306 20.96 -2.29 -8.32
C ALA A 306 20.87 -3.83 -8.28
N MET A 307 20.18 -4.37 -7.28
CA MET A 307 19.93 -5.81 -7.12
C MET A 307 18.77 -6.33 -7.98
N GLY A 308 18.08 -5.47 -8.75
CA GLY A 308 16.82 -5.80 -9.43
C GLY A 308 16.89 -7.09 -10.27
N THR A 309 17.90 -7.24 -11.10
CA THR A 309 18.06 -8.42 -11.97
C THR A 309 18.27 -9.71 -11.18
N PRO A 310 19.30 -9.83 -10.31
CA PRO A 310 19.50 -11.06 -9.56
C PRO A 310 18.36 -11.35 -8.59
N MET A 311 17.74 -10.32 -8.00
CA MET A 311 16.61 -10.49 -7.09
C MET A 311 15.36 -11.02 -7.82
N ILE A 312 14.96 -10.40 -8.92
CA ILE A 312 13.80 -10.86 -9.69
C ILE A 312 14.05 -12.27 -10.26
N GLY A 313 15.22 -12.53 -10.83
CA GLY A 313 15.58 -13.85 -11.35
C GLY A 313 15.57 -14.92 -10.26
N LEU A 314 16.13 -14.63 -9.08
CA LEU A 314 16.13 -15.57 -7.97
C LEU A 314 14.73 -15.78 -7.38
N VAL A 315 13.98 -14.71 -7.14
CA VAL A 315 12.71 -14.75 -6.39
C VAL A 315 11.55 -15.21 -7.26
N LEU A 316 11.40 -14.61 -8.46
CA LEU A 316 10.25 -14.84 -9.34
C LEU A 316 10.58 -15.76 -10.52
N GLY A 317 11.87 -15.84 -10.92
CA GLY A 317 12.34 -16.58 -12.08
C GLY A 317 12.50 -15.71 -13.33
N ASP A 318 13.21 -16.26 -14.34
CA ASP A 318 13.68 -15.49 -15.50
C ASP A 318 12.54 -14.92 -16.37
N LYS A 319 11.37 -15.56 -16.38
CA LYS A 319 10.19 -15.05 -17.10
C LYS A 319 9.69 -13.67 -16.58
N TRP A 320 10.14 -13.27 -15.39
CA TRP A 320 9.80 -11.99 -14.77
C TRP A 320 10.89 -10.91 -14.92
N LEU A 321 12.00 -11.20 -15.63
CA LEU A 321 13.08 -10.23 -15.81
C LEU A 321 12.61 -8.93 -16.50
N ALA A 322 11.57 -9.00 -17.32
CA ALA A 322 10.94 -7.81 -17.89
C ALA A 322 10.32 -6.85 -16.85
N ALA A 323 10.15 -7.30 -15.60
CA ALA A 323 9.71 -6.45 -14.49
C ALA A 323 10.85 -5.61 -13.89
N VAL A 324 12.13 -5.93 -14.16
CA VAL A 324 13.30 -5.22 -13.57
C VAL A 324 13.32 -3.73 -13.89
N PRO A 325 13.13 -3.26 -15.13
CA PRO A 325 13.10 -1.83 -15.41
C PRO A 325 11.98 -1.09 -14.66
N TYR A 326 10.82 -1.73 -14.50
CA TYR A 326 9.72 -1.16 -13.70
C TYR A 326 10.11 -1.07 -12.22
N LEU A 327 10.74 -2.10 -11.65
CA LEU A 327 11.24 -2.09 -10.29
C LEU A 327 12.20 -0.92 -10.07
N GLN A 328 13.17 -0.72 -10.99
CA GLN A 328 14.15 0.35 -10.91
C GLN A 328 13.50 1.74 -10.93
N LEU A 329 12.53 1.95 -11.83
CA LEU A 329 11.79 3.21 -11.92
C LEU A 329 10.94 3.45 -10.65
N PHE A 330 10.27 2.43 -10.12
CA PHE A 330 9.50 2.56 -8.87
C PHE A 330 10.37 2.73 -7.63
N CYS A 331 11.63 2.30 -7.64
CA CYS A 331 12.59 2.67 -6.60
C CYS A 331 12.81 4.19 -6.60
N ILE A 332 12.93 4.82 -7.78
CA ILE A 332 13.06 6.29 -7.89
C ILE A 332 11.79 6.99 -7.37
N VAL A 333 10.60 6.52 -7.78
CA VAL A 333 9.32 7.04 -7.26
C VAL A 333 9.30 6.99 -5.74
N SER A 334 9.66 5.84 -5.15
CA SER A 334 9.64 5.61 -3.71
C SER A 334 10.63 6.46 -2.93
N MET A 335 11.75 6.84 -3.53
CA MET A 335 12.73 7.76 -2.92
C MET A 335 12.15 9.15 -2.66
N LEU A 336 11.14 9.58 -3.42
CA LEU A 336 10.55 10.90 -3.31
C LEU A 336 9.47 11.00 -2.21
N PHE A 337 8.93 9.88 -1.72
CA PHE A 337 7.85 9.85 -0.72
C PHE A 337 8.19 10.56 0.60
N PRO A 338 9.37 10.37 1.21
CA PRO A 338 9.70 11.01 2.49
C PRO A 338 9.61 12.53 2.47
N LEU A 339 9.95 13.15 1.32
CA LEU A 339 9.90 14.62 1.16
C LEU A 339 8.47 15.13 1.18
N GLN A 340 7.56 14.39 0.57
CA GLN A 340 6.15 14.76 0.53
C GLN A 340 5.46 14.50 1.87
N THR A 341 5.68 13.33 2.44
CA THR A 341 4.98 12.88 3.65
C THR A 341 5.30 13.75 4.85
N ALA A 342 6.58 14.06 5.09
CA ALA A 342 6.98 14.89 6.23
C ALA A 342 6.33 16.29 6.17
N SER A 343 6.34 16.92 5.00
CA SER A 343 5.75 18.25 4.78
C SER A 343 4.23 18.24 4.96
N LEU A 344 3.54 17.27 4.34
CA LEU A 344 2.08 17.16 4.45
C LEU A 344 1.62 16.87 5.88
N GLN A 345 2.34 16.03 6.61
CA GLN A 345 2.02 15.74 8.01
C GLN A 345 2.22 16.97 8.90
N ALA A 346 3.23 17.79 8.65
CA ALA A 346 3.43 19.03 9.38
C ALA A 346 2.28 20.03 9.13
N ILE A 347 1.88 20.23 7.86
CA ILE A 347 0.75 21.08 7.51
C ILE A 347 -0.54 20.62 8.20
N ASN A 348 -0.76 19.31 8.27
CA ASN A 348 -1.90 18.74 8.96
C ASN A 348 -1.82 18.93 10.47
N ALA A 349 -0.64 18.75 11.06
CA ALA A 349 -0.41 18.86 12.50
C ALA A 349 -0.59 20.28 13.05
N ILE A 350 -0.26 21.32 12.27
CA ILE A 350 -0.50 22.73 12.63
C ILE A 350 -1.95 23.18 12.39
N GLY A 351 -2.88 22.24 12.14
CA GLY A 351 -4.31 22.50 11.99
C GLY A 351 -4.74 23.05 10.62
N ARG A 352 -3.84 23.12 9.63
CA ARG A 352 -4.15 23.65 8.29
C ARG A 352 -4.69 22.55 7.35
N SER A 353 -5.74 21.87 7.78
CA SER A 353 -6.43 20.83 6.97
C SER A 353 -7.05 21.36 5.68
N ASP A 354 -7.37 22.68 5.64
CA ASP A 354 -7.78 23.40 4.42
C ASP A 354 -6.70 23.35 3.35
N VAL A 355 -5.46 23.67 3.73
CA VAL A 355 -4.29 23.64 2.85
C VAL A 355 -3.97 22.20 2.44
N PHE A 356 -4.00 21.27 3.40
CA PHE A 356 -3.78 19.84 3.13
C PHE A 356 -4.74 19.32 2.04
N LEU A 357 -6.04 19.59 2.18
CA LEU A 357 -7.03 19.17 1.18
C LEU A 357 -6.78 19.82 -0.18
N LYS A 358 -6.50 21.13 -0.21
CA LYS A 358 -6.19 21.85 -1.46
C LYS A 358 -4.98 21.27 -2.18
N LEU A 359 -3.90 20.98 -1.46
CA LEU A 359 -2.71 20.35 -2.02
C LEU A 359 -3.01 18.96 -2.59
N MET A 360 -3.77 18.15 -1.87
CA MET A 360 -4.20 16.83 -2.35
C MET A 360 -4.98 16.92 -3.65
N MET A 361 -5.93 17.86 -3.76
CA MET A 361 -6.74 18.06 -4.97
C MET A 361 -5.89 18.51 -6.16
N ILE A 362 -5.01 19.50 -5.96
CA ILE A 362 -4.10 19.99 -7.01
C ILE A 362 -3.22 18.85 -7.54
N LYS A 363 -2.60 18.08 -6.64
CA LYS A 363 -1.73 16.96 -7.02
C LYS A 363 -2.48 15.87 -7.78
N ARG A 364 -3.70 15.53 -7.37
CA ARG A 364 -4.53 14.54 -8.06
C ARG A 364 -4.88 15.01 -9.48
N LEU A 365 -5.28 16.27 -9.64
CA LEU A 365 -5.60 16.83 -10.96
C LEU A 365 -4.36 16.86 -11.86
N LEU A 366 -3.23 17.36 -11.36
CA LEU A 366 -1.97 17.37 -12.12
C LEU A 366 -1.53 15.94 -12.48
N GLY A 367 -1.66 15.01 -11.53
CA GLY A 367 -1.33 13.61 -11.77
C GLY A 367 -2.14 12.99 -12.89
N ILE A 368 -3.46 13.25 -12.95
CA ILE A 368 -4.32 12.78 -14.03
C ILE A 368 -3.86 13.37 -15.36
N ILE A 369 -3.62 14.69 -15.43
CA ILE A 369 -3.18 15.37 -16.66
C ILE A 369 -1.84 14.79 -17.15
N ILE A 370 -0.85 14.66 -16.28
CA ILE A 370 0.48 14.14 -16.62
C ILE A 370 0.38 12.69 -17.11
N LEU A 371 -0.41 11.86 -16.40
CA LEU A 371 -0.60 10.46 -16.75
C LEU A 371 -1.22 10.29 -18.14
N PHE A 372 -2.33 11.00 -18.42
CA PHE A 372 -2.95 10.95 -19.73
C PHE A 372 -2.04 11.51 -20.83
N SER A 373 -1.36 12.64 -20.58
CA SER A 373 -0.42 13.22 -21.55
C SER A 373 0.70 12.24 -21.89
N SER A 374 1.24 11.50 -20.90
CA SER A 374 2.31 10.53 -21.14
C SER A 374 1.89 9.39 -22.07
N VAL A 375 0.64 8.95 -21.96
CA VAL A 375 0.09 7.86 -22.79
C VAL A 375 -0.15 8.31 -24.23
N TYR A 376 -0.56 9.57 -24.43
CA TYR A 376 -0.81 10.10 -25.78
C TYR A 376 0.46 10.52 -26.50
N VAL A 377 1.46 11.04 -25.79
CA VAL A 377 2.71 11.55 -26.37
C VAL A 377 3.70 10.40 -26.64
N TYR A 378 3.78 9.44 -25.73
CA TYR A 378 4.74 8.33 -25.83
C TYR A 378 4.02 6.99 -25.86
N ASN A 379 4.16 6.24 -26.95
CA ASN A 379 3.57 4.90 -27.06
C ASN A 379 4.47 3.83 -26.41
N SER A 380 4.77 4.03 -25.12
CA SER A 380 5.60 3.12 -24.33
C SER A 380 5.03 2.95 -22.92
N PRO A 381 4.93 1.73 -22.38
CA PRO A 381 4.48 1.51 -21.01
C PRO A 381 5.43 2.13 -19.96
N PHE A 382 6.71 2.29 -20.29
CA PHE A 382 7.67 2.99 -19.44
C PHE A 382 7.31 4.47 -19.26
N ALA A 383 6.71 5.11 -20.27
CA ALA A 383 6.29 6.50 -20.15
C ALA A 383 5.26 6.72 -19.04
N VAL A 384 4.40 5.73 -18.79
CA VAL A 384 3.42 5.77 -17.69
C VAL A 384 4.13 5.76 -16.33
N VAL A 385 5.19 4.97 -16.18
CA VAL A 385 5.96 4.92 -14.92
C VAL A 385 6.87 6.14 -14.77
N ILE A 386 7.42 6.65 -15.87
CA ILE A 386 8.16 7.93 -15.87
C ILE A 386 7.21 9.08 -15.49
N ALA A 387 5.96 9.05 -15.95
CA ALA A 387 4.95 10.00 -15.51
C ALA A 387 4.73 9.95 -14.00
N ALA A 388 4.78 8.77 -13.35
CA ALA A 388 4.70 8.67 -11.90
C ALA A 388 5.88 9.39 -11.21
N ILE A 389 7.10 9.31 -11.74
CA ILE A 389 8.25 10.09 -11.23
C ILE A 389 7.99 11.59 -11.37
N ILE A 390 7.50 12.04 -12.53
CA ILE A 390 7.18 13.45 -12.79
C ILE A 390 6.08 13.93 -11.83
N ILE A 391 5.04 13.11 -11.59
CA ILE A 391 3.95 13.41 -10.65
C ILE A 391 4.50 13.61 -9.23
N GLU A 392 5.42 12.75 -8.77
CA GLU A 392 6.02 12.91 -7.45
C GLU A 392 6.90 14.18 -7.35
N ILE A 393 7.69 14.47 -8.37
CA ILE A 393 8.49 15.71 -8.43
C ILE A 393 7.57 16.94 -8.42
N MET A 394 6.55 16.96 -9.27
CA MET A 394 5.56 18.05 -9.29
C MET A 394 4.83 18.17 -7.95
N GLY A 395 4.53 17.04 -7.30
CA GLY A 395 3.95 17.01 -5.96
C GLY A 395 4.84 17.69 -4.91
N ILE A 396 6.16 17.51 -4.98
CA ILE A 396 7.12 18.22 -4.12
C ILE A 396 7.07 19.73 -4.44
N LEU A 397 7.15 20.09 -5.71
CA LEU A 397 7.13 21.50 -6.14
C LEU A 397 5.85 22.23 -5.72
N VAL A 398 4.69 21.58 -5.81
CA VAL A 398 3.40 22.11 -5.37
C VAL A 398 3.37 22.35 -3.84
N ASN A 399 4.11 21.54 -3.04
CA ASN A 399 4.20 21.75 -1.60
C ASN A 399 5.10 22.93 -1.22
N VAL A 400 6.11 23.26 -2.03
CA VAL A 400 7.15 24.28 -1.69
C VAL A 400 6.57 25.64 -1.29
N PRO A 401 5.63 26.28 -2.03
CA PRO A 401 5.08 27.57 -1.63
C PRO A 401 4.42 27.55 -0.25
N TYR A 402 3.75 26.46 0.08
CA TYR A 402 3.09 26.29 1.38
C TYR A 402 4.10 25.98 2.49
N ASN A 403 5.14 25.20 2.22
CA ASN A 403 6.24 24.96 3.16
C ASN A 403 6.98 26.27 3.48
N VAL A 404 7.18 27.13 2.48
CA VAL A 404 7.80 28.46 2.69
C VAL A 404 6.88 29.34 3.51
N SER A 405 5.59 29.42 3.17
CA SER A 405 4.66 30.35 3.84
C SER A 405 4.33 29.94 5.28
N LEU A 406 4.28 28.64 5.58
CA LEU A 406 3.86 28.11 6.89
C LEU A 406 5.02 27.76 7.78
N LEU A 407 6.14 27.28 7.22
CA LEU A 407 7.27 26.75 7.99
C LEU A 407 8.59 27.45 7.66
N ASN A 408 8.60 28.45 6.77
CA ASN A 408 9.81 29.05 6.23
C ASN A 408 10.85 28.03 5.76
N TYR A 409 10.39 26.92 5.12
CA TYR A 409 11.21 25.80 4.66
C TYR A 409 11.23 25.76 3.14
N ASN A 410 12.26 26.35 2.55
CA ASN A 410 12.37 26.52 1.11
C ASN A 410 12.99 25.29 0.40
N LEU A 411 12.90 25.28 -0.95
CA LEU A 411 13.40 24.17 -1.77
C LEU A 411 14.92 23.95 -1.61
N ILE A 412 15.69 25.03 -1.45
CA ILE A 412 17.14 24.93 -1.31
C ILE A 412 17.50 24.23 0.02
N GLU A 413 16.81 24.57 1.10
CA GLU A 413 16.99 23.87 2.37
C GLU A 413 16.60 22.40 2.27
N GLN A 414 15.47 22.07 1.58
CA GLN A 414 15.08 20.68 1.33
C GLN A 414 16.16 19.93 0.56
N MET A 415 16.71 20.52 -0.50
CA MET A 415 17.80 19.90 -1.26
C MET A 415 19.06 19.71 -0.42
N LYS A 416 19.43 20.69 0.41
CA LYS A 416 20.58 20.57 1.33
C LYS A 416 20.41 19.43 2.34
N ASP A 417 19.19 19.21 2.83
CA ASP A 417 18.89 18.16 3.81
C ASP A 417 18.97 16.74 3.22
N ILE A 418 18.73 16.56 1.90
CA ILE A 418 18.72 15.25 1.23
C ILE A 418 19.99 14.95 0.45
N THR A 419 20.69 15.97 -0.09
CA THR A 419 21.84 15.78 -0.98
C THR A 419 22.96 14.91 -0.37
N PRO A 420 23.37 15.07 0.90
CA PRO A 420 24.41 14.22 1.48
C PRO A 420 24.01 12.74 1.45
N ASN A 421 22.76 12.43 1.79
CA ASN A 421 22.25 11.07 1.79
C ASN A 421 22.17 10.49 0.36
N LEU A 422 21.74 11.31 -0.60
CA LEU A 422 21.67 10.93 -2.01
C LEU A 422 23.05 10.61 -2.59
N LEU A 423 24.04 11.46 -2.32
CA LEU A 423 25.40 11.24 -2.81
C LEU A 423 26.01 9.95 -2.26
N ILE A 424 25.92 9.73 -0.95
CA ILE A 424 26.42 8.49 -0.33
C ILE A 424 25.70 7.28 -0.91
N ALA A 425 24.37 7.32 -0.99
CA ALA A 425 23.56 6.22 -1.52
C ALA A 425 23.86 5.95 -3.00
N SER A 426 24.14 6.99 -3.81
CA SER A 426 24.49 6.84 -5.23
C SER A 426 25.84 6.15 -5.41
N VAL A 427 26.85 6.49 -4.60
CA VAL A 427 28.17 5.83 -4.63
C VAL A 427 28.03 4.36 -4.22
N VAL A 428 27.26 4.08 -3.17
CA VAL A 428 26.96 2.71 -2.75
C VAL A 428 26.21 1.94 -3.84
N GLY A 429 25.24 2.57 -4.48
CA GLY A 429 24.46 1.95 -5.57
C GLY A 429 25.34 1.60 -6.77
N LEU A 430 26.26 2.49 -7.15
CA LEU A 430 27.22 2.22 -8.21
C LEU A 430 28.11 1.01 -7.88
N ALA A 431 28.67 0.98 -6.67
CA ALA A 431 29.47 -0.15 -6.23
C ALA A 431 28.66 -1.46 -6.18
N THR A 432 27.43 -1.39 -5.68
CA THR A 432 26.52 -2.54 -5.65
C THR A 432 26.17 -3.02 -7.07
N TYR A 433 25.95 -2.09 -8.01
CA TYR A 433 25.66 -2.42 -9.40
C TYR A 433 26.86 -3.09 -10.08
N LEU A 434 28.09 -2.64 -9.82
CA LEU A 434 29.30 -3.25 -10.38
C LEU A 434 29.46 -4.73 -10.00
N VAL A 435 28.93 -5.14 -8.86
CA VAL A 435 28.89 -6.56 -8.46
C VAL A 435 28.02 -7.40 -9.39
N THR A 436 26.98 -6.83 -10.02
CA THR A 436 26.14 -7.54 -10.99
C THR A 436 26.91 -7.95 -12.25
N LEU A 437 28.00 -7.29 -12.56
CA LEU A 437 28.84 -7.64 -13.71
C LEU A 437 29.63 -8.92 -13.50
N ILE A 438 29.71 -9.42 -12.27
CA ILE A 438 30.35 -10.69 -11.93
C ILE A 438 29.35 -11.81 -12.26
N HIS A 439 29.67 -12.63 -13.26
CA HIS A 439 28.79 -13.72 -13.71
C HIS A 439 28.89 -14.93 -12.77
N ILE A 440 28.24 -14.86 -11.60
CA ILE A 440 28.13 -15.93 -10.60
C ILE A 440 26.66 -16.19 -10.28
N HIS A 441 26.39 -17.22 -9.50
CA HIS A 441 25.03 -17.59 -9.11
C HIS A 441 24.29 -16.43 -8.37
N TYR A 442 23.05 -16.18 -8.70
CA TYR A 442 22.22 -15.07 -8.17
C TYR A 442 22.25 -14.95 -6.64
N VAL A 443 22.23 -16.06 -5.91
CA VAL A 443 22.30 -16.05 -4.43
C VAL A 443 23.58 -15.38 -3.94
N LEU A 444 24.74 -15.75 -4.52
CA LEU A 444 26.02 -15.17 -4.14
C LEU A 444 26.10 -13.69 -4.50
N ILE A 445 25.61 -13.30 -5.68
CA ILE A 445 25.53 -11.89 -6.08
C ILE A 445 24.74 -11.09 -5.05
N ILE A 446 23.53 -11.54 -4.68
CA ILE A 446 22.68 -10.84 -3.72
C ILE A 446 23.36 -10.70 -2.36
N VAL A 447 23.99 -11.78 -1.87
CA VAL A 447 24.70 -11.75 -0.58
C VAL A 447 25.84 -10.75 -0.63
N ILE A 448 26.67 -10.80 -1.68
CA ILE A 448 27.78 -9.86 -1.84
C ILE A 448 27.28 -8.42 -1.95
N GLN A 449 26.22 -8.18 -2.74
CA GLN A 449 25.61 -6.86 -2.90
C GLN A 449 25.07 -6.31 -1.58
N MET A 450 24.41 -7.14 -0.77
CA MET A 450 23.94 -6.72 0.56
C MET A 450 25.11 -6.34 1.47
N PHE A 451 26.15 -7.17 1.52
CA PHE A 451 27.34 -6.86 2.33
C PHE A 451 28.04 -5.59 1.85
N VAL A 452 28.29 -5.44 0.54
CA VAL A 452 28.89 -4.25 -0.05
C VAL A 452 28.07 -3.01 0.28
N SER A 453 26.75 -3.09 0.08
CA SER A 453 25.85 -1.96 0.35
C SER A 453 25.88 -1.54 1.83
N ILE A 454 25.71 -2.48 2.76
CA ILE A 454 25.67 -2.17 4.20
C ILE A 454 27.03 -1.62 4.69
N ILE A 455 28.11 -2.33 4.37
CA ILE A 455 29.46 -1.92 4.84
C ILE A 455 29.86 -0.58 4.24
N MET A 456 29.69 -0.41 2.94
CA MET A 456 30.08 0.80 2.24
C MET A 456 29.24 2.00 2.67
N TYR A 457 27.92 1.82 2.86
CA TYR A 457 27.05 2.87 3.38
C TYR A 457 27.46 3.31 4.79
N PHE A 458 27.76 2.35 5.66
CA PHE A 458 28.25 2.63 7.01
C PHE A 458 29.59 3.37 6.99
N VAL A 459 30.57 2.86 6.24
CA VAL A 459 31.90 3.48 6.13
C VAL A 459 31.83 4.90 5.57
N LEU A 460 31.07 5.10 4.47
CA LEU A 460 30.91 6.43 3.88
C LEU A 460 30.15 7.39 4.82
N SER A 461 29.18 6.91 5.58
CA SER A 461 28.49 7.72 6.59
C SER A 461 29.39 8.13 7.74
N VAL A 462 30.35 7.27 8.14
CA VAL A 462 31.37 7.61 9.15
C VAL A 462 32.37 8.62 8.59
N VAL A 463 32.93 8.38 7.41
CA VAL A 463 33.92 9.23 6.75
C VAL A 463 33.39 10.63 6.47
N SER A 464 32.14 10.70 5.97
CA SER A 464 31.44 11.98 5.69
C SER A 464 30.93 12.69 6.94
N LYS A 465 31.12 12.12 8.15
CA LYS A 465 30.56 12.63 9.42
C LYS A 465 29.06 12.94 9.30
N ASN A 466 28.29 12.03 8.72
CA ASN A 466 26.87 12.25 8.48
C ASN A 466 26.11 12.40 9.81
N HIS A 467 25.47 13.56 10.02
CA HIS A 467 24.71 13.88 11.22
C HIS A 467 23.61 12.85 11.56
N ASN A 468 23.05 12.16 10.56
CA ASN A 468 22.02 11.15 10.81
C ASN A 468 22.60 9.91 11.51
N LEU A 469 23.82 9.51 11.17
CA LEU A 469 24.51 8.42 11.85
C LEU A 469 24.80 8.76 13.32
N GLU A 470 25.30 9.97 13.59
CA GLU A 470 25.56 10.45 14.96
C GLU A 470 24.26 10.47 15.79
N TYR A 471 23.19 10.97 15.18
CA TYR A 471 21.88 10.98 15.84
C TYR A 471 21.34 9.57 16.11
N ALA A 472 21.44 8.65 15.14
CA ALA A 472 21.05 7.27 15.33
C ALA A 472 21.85 6.62 16.49
N LYS A 473 23.15 6.87 16.58
CA LYS A 473 23.98 6.41 17.71
C LYS A 473 23.46 6.96 19.04
N THR A 474 23.16 8.26 19.13
CA THR A 474 22.66 8.85 20.39
C THR A 474 21.32 8.25 20.83
N LEU A 475 20.44 7.91 19.88
CA LEU A 475 19.15 7.26 20.19
C LEU A 475 19.32 5.83 20.70
N ILE A 476 20.26 5.07 20.14
CA ILE A 476 20.51 3.67 20.54
C ILE A 476 21.21 3.63 21.91
N PHE A 477 22.24 4.43 22.12
CA PHE A 477 23.03 4.40 23.35
C PHE A 477 22.31 5.07 24.53
N LYS A 478 21.49 6.12 24.31
CA LYS A 478 20.70 6.77 25.36
C LYS A 478 19.55 5.92 25.92
N LYS A 479 19.24 4.80 25.28
CA LYS A 479 18.22 3.82 25.72
C LYS A 479 18.83 2.69 26.54
N ILE A 480 20.17 2.67 26.70
CA ILE A 480 20.92 1.64 27.46
C ILE A 480 21.36 2.19 28.83
N GLU A 481 21.33 3.52 29.04
CA GLU A 481 21.35 4.18 30.35
C GLU A 481 19.89 4.44 30.86
#